data_ea75b15eea6dee44bbd6817dfdace852
#
_entry.id   ea75b15eea6dee44bbd6817dfdace852
#
_cell.length_a   1.000
_cell.length_b   1.000
_cell.length_c   1.000
_cell.angle_alpha   90.00
_cell.angle_beta   90.00
_cell.angle_gamma   90.00
#
_symmetry.space_group_name_H-M   'P 1'
#
loop_
_entity.id
_entity.type
_entity.pdbx_description
1 polymer ?
#
loop_
_entity_poly.entity_id
_entity_poly.type
_entity_poly.pdbx_seq_one_letter_code
_entity_poly.pdbx_strand_id
1 'polypeptide(L)'
;MKFTPLAAVITLSACSPSLSAEQVGPWNLDALKSNVPAMKWLRQDQPIHSLTYAGEKYQGHDTEVFAFYASPTTLGEAKAGTKFPAVVCIHGGGGTAFAEWVQLWAKRGYAAIAMDLNGSRPPEVEFDAKGIAIGNGHRGTRTRLPNGGPPHGHPEKFDSIKTTDTSDDWPFHAAASVIRAHTLLRSFPEVDAEHTAVTGISWGGYTTCLVASLDDRFKAAVPVYGCGFLHEGESVQKPSIDKLGEHKAKWVKEYDPGSLLPRCRVPIMFVNGTNDVHYVLDSYMKSYNVVPGEKHLRIQVKMPHGHPPGWAPQEIGLFIDSKCRDGKPLPILGRPRIDGDTVRVNVNSRPPIKLKSAALHYSKDDGLRSKREWVTVPASIFDNNTSTNDAIVNIYEITAPKPPAEANTWYLSVTDERDAMVSTPVVLKP
;
A
#
# COMPACT_ATOMS: atom_id res chain seq x y z
N MET A 1 49.68 -26.67 -61.28
CA MET A 1 48.26 -26.61 -60.86
C MET A 1 48.26 -26.03 -59.43
N LYS A 2 47.82 -24.76 -59.25
CA LYS A 2 47.71 -24.11 -57.95
C LYS A 2 46.27 -24.20 -57.52
N PHE A 3 46.01 -24.86 -56.41
CA PHE A 3 44.67 -24.89 -55.77
C PHE A 3 44.54 -23.68 -54.76
N THR A 4 43.53 -22.85 -54.98
CA THR A 4 43.14 -21.78 -54.12
C THR A 4 42.01 -22.30 -53.26
N PRO A 5 42.04 -22.18 -51.89
CA PRO A 5 40.93 -22.58 -51.06
C PRO A 5 39.86 -21.48 -51.03
N LEU A 6 38.62 -21.86 -51.24
CA LEU A 6 37.45 -21.03 -51.14
C LEU A 6 37.04 -20.95 -49.63
N ALA A 7 37.12 -19.78 -49.02
CA ALA A 7 36.65 -19.57 -47.66
C ALA A 7 35.15 -19.30 -47.68
N ALA A 8 34.39 -20.18 -47.10
CA ALA A 8 32.94 -19.97 -46.86
C ALA A 8 32.75 -19.09 -45.63
N VAL A 9 32.22 -17.89 -45.82
CA VAL A 9 31.78 -17.00 -44.73
C VAL A 9 30.39 -17.46 -44.25
N ILE A 10 30.34 -18.06 -43.07
CA ILE A 10 29.06 -18.39 -42.41
C ILE A 10 28.66 -17.14 -41.60
N THR A 11 27.68 -16.42 -42.09
CA THR A 11 26.99 -15.35 -41.36
C THR A 11 26.02 -15.98 -40.33
N LEU A 12 26.41 -16.06 -39.10
CA LEU A 12 25.50 -16.36 -37.98
C LEU A 12 24.59 -15.16 -37.76
N SER A 13 23.36 -15.27 -38.20
CA SER A 13 22.28 -14.35 -37.88
C SER A 13 21.88 -14.61 -36.41
N ALA A 14 22.34 -13.77 -35.49
CA ALA A 14 21.89 -13.80 -34.10
C ALA A 14 20.43 -13.34 -34.03
N CYS A 15 19.52 -14.29 -33.98
CA CYS A 15 18.13 -14.07 -33.66
C CYS A 15 18.09 -13.77 -32.14
N SER A 16 18.09 -12.48 -31.76
CA SER A 16 17.81 -12.10 -30.37
C SER A 16 16.38 -12.53 -30.07
N PRO A 17 16.12 -13.33 -29.01
CA PRO A 17 14.76 -13.62 -28.61
C PRO A 17 14.10 -12.29 -28.25
N SER A 18 13.01 -11.94 -28.90
CA SER A 18 12.13 -10.88 -28.43
C SER A 18 11.61 -11.32 -27.07
N LEU A 19 12.08 -10.67 -25.99
CA LEU A 19 11.48 -10.82 -24.67
C LEU A 19 9.99 -10.47 -24.83
N SER A 20 9.12 -11.45 -24.63
CA SER A 20 7.69 -11.18 -24.57
C SER A 20 7.43 -10.19 -23.44
N ALA A 21 6.60 -9.17 -23.70
CA ALA A 21 6.24 -8.18 -22.69
C ALA A 21 5.74 -8.86 -21.40
N GLU A 22 6.15 -8.38 -20.22
CA GLU A 22 5.68 -8.92 -18.95
C GLU A 22 4.20 -8.60 -18.76
N GLN A 23 3.36 -9.60 -19.06
CA GLN A 23 1.91 -9.54 -18.92
C GLN A 23 1.50 -10.22 -17.62
N VAL A 24 0.80 -9.51 -16.72
CA VAL A 24 0.26 -10.08 -15.50
C VAL A 24 -1.22 -9.73 -15.39
N GLY A 25 -2.08 -10.74 -15.47
CA GLY A 25 -3.51 -10.50 -15.61
C GLY A 25 -3.80 -9.57 -16.80
N PRO A 26 -4.60 -8.51 -16.60
CA PRO A 26 -4.91 -7.57 -17.67
C PRO A 26 -3.81 -6.52 -17.95
N TRP A 27 -2.75 -6.44 -17.14
CA TRP A 27 -1.76 -5.37 -17.22
C TRP A 27 -0.53 -5.75 -18.04
N ASN A 28 -0.20 -4.91 -19.03
CA ASN A 28 1.10 -4.91 -19.69
C ASN A 28 2.09 -4.09 -18.84
N LEU A 29 2.85 -4.80 -17.99
CA LEU A 29 3.73 -4.15 -17.00
C LEU A 29 4.90 -3.43 -17.64
N ASP A 30 5.47 -3.94 -18.71
CA ASP A 30 6.56 -3.28 -19.44
C ASP A 30 6.12 -1.92 -19.97
N ALA A 31 4.95 -1.85 -20.60
CA ALA A 31 4.41 -0.59 -21.10
C ALA A 31 4.11 0.39 -19.98
N LEU A 32 3.51 -0.06 -18.86
CA LEU A 32 3.18 0.78 -17.72
C LEU A 32 4.42 1.30 -16.99
N LYS A 33 5.49 0.49 -16.90
CA LYS A 33 6.73 0.82 -16.19
C LYS A 33 7.71 1.64 -17.01
N SER A 34 7.75 1.49 -18.35
CA SER A 34 8.74 2.13 -19.21
C SER A 34 8.23 3.41 -19.88
N ASN A 35 6.94 3.51 -20.18
CA ASN A 35 6.40 4.63 -20.90
C ASN A 35 5.93 5.74 -19.93
N VAL A 36 6.71 6.81 -19.82
CA VAL A 36 6.30 7.99 -19.06
C VAL A 36 5.03 8.56 -19.70
N PRO A 37 3.90 8.65 -18.97
CA PRO A 37 2.67 9.15 -19.54
C PRO A 37 2.78 10.65 -19.90
N ALA A 38 2.17 11.04 -21.01
CA ALA A 38 2.00 12.45 -21.33
C ALA A 38 1.26 13.14 -20.17
N MET A 39 1.74 14.33 -19.77
CA MET A 39 1.17 15.07 -18.64
C MET A 39 1.05 16.56 -18.96
N LYS A 40 0.17 17.22 -18.21
CA LYS A 40 -0.03 18.66 -18.29
C LYS A 40 -0.16 19.22 -16.87
N TRP A 41 0.66 20.23 -16.54
CA TRP A 41 0.45 21.02 -15.35
C TRP A 41 -0.81 21.86 -15.50
N LEU A 42 -1.68 21.82 -14.49
CA LEU A 42 -2.87 22.66 -14.40
C LEU A 42 -2.58 23.91 -13.58
N ARG A 43 -1.81 23.76 -12.50
CA ARG A 43 -1.42 24.84 -11.60
C ARG A 43 -0.06 24.57 -10.96
N GLN A 44 0.81 25.60 -10.93
CA GLN A 44 2.15 25.55 -10.32
C GLN A 44 2.47 26.80 -9.48
N ASP A 45 1.54 27.75 -9.38
CA ASP A 45 1.69 28.99 -8.62
C ASP A 45 1.34 28.86 -7.12
N GLN A 46 1.07 27.64 -6.67
CA GLN A 46 0.75 27.27 -5.29
C GLN A 46 1.76 26.23 -4.77
N PRO A 47 1.93 26.11 -3.44
CA PRO A 47 2.83 25.10 -2.85
C PRO A 47 2.48 23.65 -3.23
N ILE A 48 1.21 23.38 -3.50
CA ILE A 48 0.73 22.10 -3.99
C ILE A 48 0.34 22.29 -5.45
N HIS A 49 1.09 21.66 -6.32
CA HIS A 49 0.85 21.69 -7.75
C HIS A 49 -0.28 20.74 -8.14
N SER A 50 -0.99 21.03 -9.22
CA SER A 50 -1.95 20.11 -9.80
C SER A 50 -1.62 19.83 -11.27
N LEU A 51 -1.93 18.61 -11.70
CA LEU A 51 -1.65 18.13 -13.05
C LEU A 51 -2.69 17.13 -13.51
N THR A 52 -2.75 16.86 -14.82
CA THR A 52 -3.33 15.64 -15.38
C THR A 52 -2.27 14.83 -16.10
N TYR A 53 -2.43 13.52 -16.16
CA TYR A 53 -1.61 12.62 -16.95
C TYR A 53 -2.46 11.57 -17.67
N ALA A 54 -1.95 11.02 -18.78
CA ALA A 54 -2.66 10.06 -19.59
C ALA A 54 -2.88 8.74 -18.83
N GLY A 55 -4.12 8.30 -18.75
CA GLY A 55 -4.54 6.98 -18.25
C GLY A 55 -4.61 5.92 -19.33
N GLU A 56 -5.19 4.77 -19.02
CA GLU A 56 -5.57 3.74 -20.00
C GLU A 56 -6.87 4.16 -20.73
N LYS A 57 -7.08 3.63 -21.93
CA LYS A 57 -8.34 3.89 -22.67
C LYS A 57 -9.53 3.32 -21.92
N TYR A 58 -10.59 4.10 -21.83
CA TYR A 58 -11.88 3.71 -21.25
C TYR A 58 -12.97 3.86 -22.29
N GLN A 59 -13.74 2.80 -22.53
CA GLN A 59 -14.75 2.76 -23.59
C GLN A 59 -14.20 3.20 -24.98
N GLY A 60 -12.97 2.79 -25.26
CA GLY A 60 -12.26 3.11 -26.52
C GLY A 60 -11.71 4.55 -26.60
N HIS A 61 -11.96 5.43 -25.62
CA HIS A 61 -11.47 6.81 -25.59
C HIS A 61 -10.23 6.97 -24.72
N ASP A 62 -9.35 7.89 -25.11
CA ASP A 62 -8.20 8.30 -24.31
C ASP A 62 -8.69 8.94 -23.00
N THR A 63 -7.99 8.68 -21.89
CA THR A 63 -8.37 9.19 -20.58
C THR A 63 -7.29 10.05 -19.93
N GLU A 64 -7.74 10.90 -19.02
CA GLU A 64 -6.91 11.72 -18.13
C GLU A 64 -7.14 11.34 -16.68
N VAL A 65 -6.06 11.36 -15.90
CA VAL A 65 -6.08 11.19 -14.45
C VAL A 65 -5.59 12.46 -13.79
N PHE A 66 -6.39 13.02 -12.89
CA PHE A 66 -5.99 14.19 -12.11
C PHE A 66 -5.07 13.77 -10.95
N ALA A 67 -4.06 14.61 -10.64
CA ALA A 67 -3.23 14.43 -9.45
C ALA A 67 -2.77 15.75 -8.83
N PHE A 68 -2.57 15.73 -7.51
CA PHE A 68 -1.76 16.70 -6.78
C PHE A 68 -0.33 16.21 -6.66
N TYR A 69 0.60 17.16 -6.66
CA TYR A 69 2.02 16.96 -6.46
C TYR A 69 2.56 17.99 -5.47
N ALA A 70 3.41 17.56 -4.55
CA ALA A 70 4.18 18.45 -3.69
C ALA A 70 5.54 17.82 -3.36
N SER A 71 6.52 18.67 -3.11
CA SER A 71 7.85 18.31 -2.64
C SER A 71 8.37 19.36 -1.67
N PRO A 72 9.49 19.14 -0.96
CA PRO A 72 10.11 20.19 -0.16
C PRO A 72 10.47 21.43 -1.00
N THR A 73 10.80 21.25 -2.29
CA THR A 73 11.07 22.39 -3.19
C THR A 73 9.80 23.20 -3.47
N THR A 74 8.67 22.55 -3.74
CA THR A 74 7.41 23.27 -4.01
C THR A 74 6.87 23.98 -2.78
N LEU A 75 7.18 23.46 -1.57
CA LEU A 75 6.86 24.12 -0.29
C LEU A 75 7.80 25.27 0.05
N GLY A 76 8.85 25.50 -0.73
CA GLY A 76 9.89 26.50 -0.43
C GLY A 76 10.86 26.10 0.71
N GLU A 77 10.85 24.84 1.12
CA GLU A 77 11.67 24.32 2.21
C GLU A 77 13.03 23.78 1.72
N ALA A 78 13.20 23.62 0.42
CA ALA A 78 14.46 23.15 -0.17
C ALA A 78 14.80 23.91 -1.47
N LYS A 79 16.10 23.90 -1.81
CA LYS A 79 16.60 24.54 -3.05
C LYS A 79 16.29 23.68 -4.27
N ALA A 80 16.09 24.35 -5.42
CA ALA A 80 16.00 23.68 -6.71
C ALA A 80 17.24 22.78 -6.96
N GLY A 81 17.02 21.62 -7.57
CA GLY A 81 18.07 20.63 -7.84
C GLY A 81 18.35 19.63 -6.69
N THR A 82 17.73 19.80 -5.53
CA THR A 82 17.73 18.78 -4.47
C THR A 82 16.89 17.59 -4.90
N LYS A 83 17.38 16.36 -4.65
CA LYS A 83 16.63 15.14 -4.90
C LYS A 83 16.00 14.59 -3.62
N PHE A 84 14.78 14.08 -3.74
CA PHE A 84 14.00 13.54 -2.64
C PHE A 84 13.53 12.12 -2.96
N PRO A 85 13.48 11.22 -1.98
CA PRO A 85 12.69 10.01 -2.12
C PRO A 85 11.23 10.38 -2.36
N ALA A 86 10.44 9.44 -2.88
CA ALA A 86 9.07 9.79 -3.28
C ALA A 86 8.02 8.80 -2.79
N VAL A 87 6.77 9.29 -2.65
CA VAL A 87 5.63 8.50 -2.21
C VAL A 87 4.43 8.71 -3.12
N VAL A 88 3.83 7.59 -3.52
CA VAL A 88 2.53 7.56 -4.20
C VAL A 88 1.43 7.34 -3.16
N CYS A 89 0.44 8.25 -3.13
CA CYS A 89 -0.66 8.26 -2.16
C CYS A 89 -1.99 7.91 -2.85
N ILE A 90 -2.66 6.83 -2.40
CA ILE A 90 -3.85 6.29 -3.05
C ILE A 90 -5.07 6.45 -2.15
N HIS A 91 -6.06 7.24 -2.57
CA HIS A 91 -7.29 7.47 -1.79
C HIS A 91 -8.20 6.23 -1.74
N GLY A 92 -9.07 6.19 -0.74
CA GLY A 92 -10.11 5.19 -0.58
C GLY A 92 -11.42 5.54 -1.27
N GLY A 93 -12.40 4.68 -1.10
CA GLY A 93 -13.76 4.92 -1.59
C GLY A 93 -14.36 6.20 -1.00
N GLY A 94 -15.06 6.97 -1.83
CA GLY A 94 -15.58 8.28 -1.45
C GLY A 94 -14.53 9.40 -1.36
N GLY A 95 -13.23 9.08 -1.49
CA GLY A 95 -12.13 10.05 -1.55
C GLY A 95 -11.86 10.58 -2.96
N THR A 96 -10.83 11.38 -3.08
CA THR A 96 -10.27 11.93 -4.32
C THR A 96 -8.76 12.13 -4.10
N ALA A 97 -8.04 12.81 -4.98
CA ALA A 97 -6.70 13.29 -4.68
C ALA A 97 -6.73 14.21 -3.44
N PHE A 98 -5.88 13.95 -2.46
CA PHE A 98 -5.81 14.73 -1.21
C PHE A 98 -4.58 15.65 -1.21
N ALA A 99 -4.83 16.96 -1.25
CA ALA A 99 -3.77 17.97 -1.19
C ALA A 99 -3.03 17.94 0.16
N GLU A 100 -3.76 17.80 1.27
CA GLU A 100 -3.20 17.69 2.60
C GLU A 100 -2.28 16.48 2.77
N TRP A 101 -2.52 15.39 2.05
CA TRP A 101 -1.71 14.19 2.15
C TRP A 101 -0.36 14.33 1.42
N VAL A 102 -0.35 14.93 0.21
CA VAL A 102 0.92 15.24 -0.46
C VAL A 102 1.72 16.27 0.31
N GLN A 103 1.07 17.27 0.95
CA GLN A 103 1.74 18.23 1.80
C GLN A 103 2.37 17.59 3.03
N LEU A 104 1.69 16.64 3.67
CA LEU A 104 2.21 15.87 4.80
C LEU A 104 3.52 15.16 4.43
N TRP A 105 3.55 14.50 3.28
CA TRP A 105 4.75 13.81 2.81
C TRP A 105 5.85 14.79 2.39
N ALA A 106 5.49 15.90 1.73
CA ALA A 106 6.46 16.93 1.36
C ALA A 106 7.14 17.54 2.60
N LYS A 107 6.38 17.84 3.67
CA LYS A 107 6.95 18.26 4.97
C LYS A 107 7.81 17.20 5.64
N ARG A 108 7.58 15.92 5.34
CA ARG A 108 8.44 14.82 5.79
C ARG A 108 9.73 14.69 4.97
N GLY A 109 9.88 15.47 3.91
CA GLY A 109 11.07 15.46 3.04
C GLY A 109 10.95 14.50 1.84
N TYR A 110 9.75 14.20 1.38
CA TYR A 110 9.48 13.38 0.20
C TYR A 110 8.84 14.21 -0.92
N ALA A 111 9.12 13.86 -2.16
CA ALA A 111 8.22 14.21 -3.24
C ALA A 111 6.99 13.30 -3.18
N ALA A 112 5.79 13.83 -3.34
CA ALA A 112 4.56 13.04 -3.22
C ALA A 112 3.59 13.34 -4.35
N ILE A 113 2.92 12.28 -4.84
CA ILE A 113 1.83 12.39 -5.80
C ILE A 113 0.58 11.67 -5.25
N ALA A 114 -0.58 12.33 -5.36
CA ALA A 114 -1.88 11.74 -5.01
C ALA A 114 -2.83 11.92 -6.18
N MET A 115 -3.29 10.83 -6.78
CA MET A 115 -4.19 10.85 -7.94
C MET A 115 -5.65 10.62 -7.56
N ASP A 116 -6.56 11.05 -8.42
CA ASP A 116 -7.98 10.70 -8.36
C ASP A 116 -8.27 9.45 -9.20
N LEU A 117 -8.80 8.42 -8.58
CA LEU A 117 -9.15 7.15 -9.24
C LEU A 117 -10.64 7.06 -9.60
N ASN A 118 -11.33 8.22 -9.66
CA ASN A 118 -12.75 8.31 -9.94
C ASN A 118 -13.05 9.03 -11.27
N GLY A 119 -12.01 9.35 -12.05
CA GLY A 119 -12.12 10.10 -13.29
C GLY A 119 -12.61 11.54 -13.06
N SER A 120 -12.31 12.11 -11.91
CA SER A 120 -12.76 13.44 -11.48
C SER A 120 -11.59 14.26 -10.94
N ARG A 121 -11.84 15.51 -10.59
CA ARG A 121 -10.92 16.34 -9.83
C ARG A 121 -11.62 16.95 -8.62
N PRO A 122 -10.90 17.16 -7.51
CA PRO A 122 -11.41 17.92 -6.37
C PRO A 122 -11.53 19.40 -6.71
N PRO A 123 -12.17 20.20 -5.84
CA PRO A 123 -12.05 21.66 -5.86
C PRO A 123 -10.60 22.13 -5.76
N GLU A 124 -10.37 23.40 -6.07
CA GLU A 124 -9.08 24.05 -5.84
C GLU A 124 -8.67 23.95 -4.37
N VAL A 125 -7.34 23.89 -4.15
CA VAL A 125 -6.79 23.78 -2.80
C VAL A 125 -6.94 25.12 -2.07
N GLU A 126 -7.52 25.08 -0.88
CA GLU A 126 -7.52 26.20 0.05
C GLU A 126 -6.44 26.00 1.11
N PHE A 127 -5.90 27.07 1.64
CA PHE A 127 -4.86 27.04 2.67
C PHE A 127 -5.29 27.86 3.87
N ASP A 128 -4.95 27.39 5.07
CA ASP A 128 -5.09 28.19 6.29
C ASP A 128 -4.01 29.29 6.37
N ALA A 129 -4.10 30.13 7.41
CA ALA A 129 -3.15 31.21 7.66
C ALA A 129 -1.69 30.74 7.87
N LYS A 130 -1.48 29.43 8.10
CA LYS A 130 -0.15 28.80 8.28
C LYS A 130 0.32 28.10 7.01
N GLY A 131 -0.41 28.23 5.90
CA GLY A 131 -0.09 27.53 4.64
C GLY A 131 -0.36 26.02 4.67
N ILE A 132 -1.22 25.56 5.58
CA ILE A 132 -1.66 24.16 5.61
C ILE A 132 -2.86 24.02 4.68
N ALA A 133 -2.81 23.02 3.81
CA ALA A 133 -3.92 22.69 2.94
C ALA A 133 -5.14 22.27 3.78
N ILE A 134 -6.25 22.94 3.54
CA ILE A 134 -7.52 22.64 4.19
C ILE A 134 -8.18 21.50 3.43
N GLY A 135 -8.64 20.49 4.17
CA GLY A 135 -9.19 19.23 3.64
C GLY A 135 -10.26 19.40 2.56
N ASN A 136 -9.82 19.47 1.33
CA ASN A 136 -10.69 19.58 0.15
C ASN A 136 -11.07 18.20 -0.42
N GLY A 137 -10.51 17.12 0.11
CA GLY A 137 -10.70 15.76 -0.39
C GLY A 137 -11.87 15.00 0.21
N HIS A 138 -12.51 15.54 1.25
CA HIS A 138 -13.64 14.90 1.90
C HIS A 138 -14.97 15.34 1.31
N ARG A 139 -15.61 14.44 0.54
CA ARG A 139 -17.03 14.57 0.15
C ARG A 139 -17.43 15.91 -0.47
N GLY A 140 -16.46 16.73 -0.86
CA GLY A 140 -16.70 17.95 -1.60
C GLY A 140 -17.26 17.66 -2.99
N THR A 141 -17.76 18.69 -3.63
CA THR A 141 -18.24 18.62 -5.00
C THR A 141 -17.06 18.32 -5.92
N ARG A 142 -16.96 17.08 -6.40
CA ARG A 142 -15.99 16.69 -7.43
C ARG A 142 -16.52 17.07 -8.80
N THR A 143 -15.64 17.52 -9.67
CA THR A 143 -15.98 17.76 -11.07
C THR A 143 -15.45 16.61 -11.91
N ARG A 144 -16.33 15.97 -12.67
CA ARG A 144 -15.95 14.93 -13.63
C ARG A 144 -15.02 15.52 -14.67
N LEU A 145 -13.90 14.86 -14.95
CA LEU A 145 -13.05 15.24 -16.07
C LEU A 145 -13.75 14.92 -17.39
N PRO A 146 -13.61 15.76 -18.44
CA PRO A 146 -14.19 15.45 -19.74
C PRO A 146 -13.76 14.10 -20.28
N ASN A 147 -12.50 13.74 -20.08
CA ASN A 147 -11.89 12.45 -20.47
C ASN A 147 -11.54 11.59 -19.25
N GLY A 148 -12.35 11.62 -18.20
CA GLY A 148 -12.09 10.83 -16.99
C GLY A 148 -12.30 9.34 -17.23
N GLY A 149 -11.45 8.50 -16.61
CA GLY A 149 -11.59 7.05 -16.59
C GLY A 149 -12.86 6.58 -15.85
N PRO A 150 -13.02 5.28 -15.55
CA PRO A 150 -14.24 4.73 -14.95
C PRO A 150 -14.52 5.33 -13.56
N PRO A 151 -15.81 5.47 -13.18
CA PRO A 151 -16.19 5.95 -11.85
C PRO A 151 -15.86 4.93 -10.76
N HIS A 152 -15.59 5.44 -9.54
CA HIS A 152 -15.26 4.65 -8.36
C HIS A 152 -16.43 4.46 -7.38
N GLY A 153 -17.65 4.62 -7.84
CA GLY A 153 -18.83 4.46 -7.00
C GLY A 153 -19.09 3.01 -6.56
N HIS A 154 -20.09 2.86 -5.72
CA HIS A 154 -20.69 1.57 -5.43
C HIS A 154 -22.14 1.61 -5.94
N PRO A 155 -22.55 0.70 -6.83
CA PRO A 155 -21.85 -0.51 -7.28
C PRO A 155 -20.98 -0.33 -8.56
N GLU A 156 -20.78 0.87 -9.08
CA GLU A 156 -20.24 1.15 -10.43
C GLU A 156 -18.88 0.48 -10.67
N LYS A 157 -18.01 0.38 -9.63
CA LYS A 157 -16.71 -0.30 -9.76
C LYS A 157 -16.80 -1.82 -10.06
N PHE A 158 -17.99 -2.41 -9.89
CA PHE A 158 -18.25 -3.81 -10.21
C PHE A 158 -19.10 -3.95 -11.48
N ASP A 159 -19.84 -2.91 -11.88
CA ASP A 159 -20.83 -2.99 -12.95
C ASP A 159 -20.23 -3.24 -14.34
N SER A 160 -18.99 -2.84 -14.57
CA SER A 160 -18.25 -3.11 -15.80
C SER A 160 -17.78 -4.56 -15.93
N ILE A 161 -17.75 -5.33 -14.84
CA ILE A 161 -17.22 -6.71 -14.80
C ILE A 161 -18.30 -7.68 -15.27
N LYS A 162 -18.65 -7.63 -16.57
CA LYS A 162 -19.73 -8.42 -17.19
C LYS A 162 -19.28 -9.24 -18.39
N THR A 163 -18.02 -9.11 -18.79
CA THR A 163 -17.44 -9.79 -19.96
C THR A 163 -16.04 -10.28 -19.64
N THR A 164 -15.42 -10.98 -20.58
CA THR A 164 -14.00 -11.35 -20.50
C THR A 164 -13.07 -10.17 -20.79
N ASP A 165 -13.59 -9.10 -21.44
CA ASP A 165 -12.84 -7.87 -21.65
C ASP A 165 -12.60 -7.15 -20.31
N THR A 166 -11.38 -6.68 -20.11
CA THR A 166 -10.92 -6.02 -18.90
C THR A 166 -10.70 -4.52 -19.08
N SER A 167 -10.80 -4.02 -20.33
CA SER A 167 -10.43 -2.65 -20.70
C SER A 167 -11.25 -1.57 -20.01
N ASP A 168 -12.47 -1.90 -19.58
CA ASP A 168 -13.39 -0.98 -18.89
C ASP A 168 -13.51 -1.25 -17.38
N ASP A 169 -12.84 -2.28 -16.88
CA ASP A 169 -12.93 -2.67 -15.46
C ASP A 169 -12.22 -1.63 -14.56
N TRP A 170 -12.93 -1.10 -13.56
CA TRP A 170 -12.33 -0.12 -12.65
C TRP A 170 -11.04 -0.59 -11.97
N PRO A 171 -10.91 -1.85 -11.47
CA PRO A 171 -9.66 -2.29 -10.85
C PRO A 171 -8.48 -2.30 -11.81
N PHE A 172 -8.71 -2.58 -13.11
CA PHE A 172 -7.70 -2.47 -14.15
C PHE A 172 -7.17 -1.03 -14.24
N HIS A 173 -8.08 -0.07 -14.40
CA HIS A 173 -7.74 1.36 -14.50
C HIS A 173 -7.08 1.89 -13.23
N ALA A 174 -7.57 1.49 -12.05
CA ALA A 174 -7.01 1.94 -10.77
C ALA A 174 -5.54 1.55 -10.63
N ALA A 175 -5.20 0.26 -10.84
CA ALA A 175 -3.82 -0.20 -10.75
C ALA A 175 -2.94 0.41 -11.86
N ALA A 176 -3.41 0.46 -13.10
CA ALA A 176 -2.68 1.06 -14.21
C ALA A 176 -2.40 2.56 -13.96
N SER A 177 -3.40 3.32 -13.48
CA SER A 177 -3.24 4.74 -13.15
C SER A 177 -2.19 4.98 -12.07
N VAL A 178 -2.12 4.12 -11.05
CA VAL A 178 -1.11 4.22 -9.99
C VAL A 178 0.29 3.89 -10.53
N ILE A 179 0.45 2.84 -11.35
CA ILE A 179 1.75 2.48 -11.94
C ILE A 179 2.22 3.58 -12.89
N ARG A 180 1.33 4.19 -13.69
CA ARG A 180 1.62 5.34 -14.54
C ARG A 180 2.02 6.57 -13.72
N ALA A 181 1.30 6.86 -12.61
CA ALA A 181 1.70 7.94 -11.70
C ALA A 181 3.09 7.71 -11.10
N HIS A 182 3.41 6.47 -10.74
CA HIS A 182 4.74 6.10 -10.25
C HIS A 182 5.81 6.31 -11.33
N THR A 183 5.54 5.86 -12.56
CA THR A 183 6.45 6.07 -13.70
C THR A 183 6.66 7.56 -13.99
N LEU A 184 5.58 8.37 -13.94
CA LEU A 184 5.66 9.83 -14.07
C LEU A 184 6.48 10.46 -12.93
N LEU A 185 6.18 10.11 -11.68
CA LEU A 185 6.86 10.64 -10.49
C LEU A 185 8.37 10.36 -10.55
N ARG A 186 8.76 9.15 -10.95
CA ARG A 186 10.16 8.74 -11.13
C ARG A 186 10.89 9.54 -12.23
N SER A 187 10.17 10.14 -13.16
CA SER A 187 10.73 10.95 -14.25
C SER A 187 11.01 12.41 -13.85
N PHE A 188 10.51 12.86 -12.69
CA PHE A 188 10.72 14.24 -12.25
C PHE A 188 12.18 14.46 -11.81
N PRO A 189 12.82 15.58 -12.23
CA PRO A 189 14.25 15.82 -11.97
C PRO A 189 14.64 15.82 -10.49
N GLU A 190 13.71 16.25 -9.62
CA GLU A 190 13.91 16.33 -8.16
C GLU A 190 13.57 15.01 -7.42
N VAL A 191 13.19 13.94 -8.13
CA VAL A 191 12.87 12.66 -7.52
C VAL A 191 14.07 11.72 -7.60
N ASP A 192 14.39 11.11 -6.45
CA ASP A 192 15.26 9.95 -6.40
C ASP A 192 14.45 8.71 -6.79
N ALA A 193 14.58 8.35 -8.06
CA ALA A 193 13.80 7.28 -8.68
C ALA A 193 14.03 5.89 -8.02
N GLU A 194 15.16 5.69 -7.34
CA GLU A 194 15.46 4.41 -6.70
C GLU A 194 14.88 4.30 -5.28
N HIS A 195 14.38 5.39 -4.70
CA HIS A 195 13.83 5.43 -3.35
C HIS A 195 12.37 5.89 -3.36
N THR A 196 11.49 5.00 -3.81
CA THR A 196 10.06 5.28 -3.93
C THR A 196 9.21 4.32 -3.11
N ALA A 197 8.10 4.80 -2.57
CA ALA A 197 7.15 4.02 -1.78
C ALA A 197 5.71 4.28 -2.22
N VAL A 198 4.80 3.41 -1.78
CA VAL A 198 3.36 3.54 -2.01
C VAL A 198 2.58 3.31 -0.73
N THR A 199 1.58 4.14 -0.49
CA THR A 199 0.61 3.96 0.61
C THR A 199 -0.78 4.30 0.13
N GLY A 200 -1.77 3.61 0.67
CA GLY A 200 -3.16 3.84 0.28
C GLY A 200 -4.14 3.41 1.36
N ILE A 201 -5.31 4.02 1.36
CA ILE A 201 -6.31 3.89 2.42
C ILE A 201 -7.56 3.22 1.88
N SER A 202 -8.08 2.18 2.55
CA SER A 202 -9.31 1.49 2.19
C SER A 202 -9.22 0.90 0.77
N TRP A 203 -10.04 1.30 -0.18
CA TRP A 203 -9.85 0.92 -1.59
C TRP A 203 -8.48 1.32 -2.15
N GLY A 204 -7.87 2.38 -1.61
CA GLY A 204 -6.47 2.71 -1.90
C GLY A 204 -5.50 1.71 -1.30
N GLY A 205 -5.79 1.18 -0.11
CA GLY A 205 -5.04 0.07 0.50
C GLY A 205 -5.17 -1.24 -0.31
N TYR A 206 -6.38 -1.54 -0.78
CA TYR A 206 -6.61 -2.62 -1.75
C TYR A 206 -5.75 -2.42 -3.01
N THR A 207 -5.78 -1.23 -3.61
CA THR A 207 -4.96 -0.90 -4.78
C THR A 207 -3.47 -0.95 -4.47
N THR A 208 -3.05 -0.56 -3.24
CA THR A 208 -1.65 -0.70 -2.78
C THR A 208 -1.20 -2.16 -2.80
N CYS A 209 -2.05 -3.09 -2.36
CA CYS A 209 -1.74 -4.53 -2.44
C CYS A 209 -1.58 -5.01 -3.89
N LEU A 210 -2.43 -4.52 -4.82
CA LEU A 210 -2.29 -4.84 -6.24
C LEU A 210 -0.96 -4.32 -6.80
N VAL A 211 -0.69 -3.00 -6.64
CA VAL A 211 0.48 -2.39 -7.28
C VAL A 211 1.81 -2.83 -6.65
N ALA A 212 1.84 -3.14 -5.35
CA ALA A 212 3.00 -3.74 -4.72
C ALA A 212 3.33 -5.15 -5.26
N SER A 213 2.31 -5.83 -5.82
CA SER A 213 2.47 -7.14 -6.46
C SER A 213 2.83 -7.04 -7.96
N LEU A 214 2.61 -5.87 -8.57
CA LEU A 214 2.79 -5.61 -10.01
C LEU A 214 4.01 -4.73 -10.33
N ASP A 215 4.40 -3.85 -9.41
CA ASP A 215 5.48 -2.89 -9.61
C ASP A 215 6.57 -3.05 -8.54
N ASP A 216 7.59 -3.79 -8.87
CA ASP A 216 8.74 -4.13 -8.03
C ASP A 216 9.75 -2.97 -7.84
N ARG A 217 9.53 -1.83 -8.48
CA ARG A 217 10.36 -0.62 -8.34
C ARG A 217 10.13 0.08 -6.99
N PHE A 218 8.99 -0.15 -6.32
CA PHE A 218 8.76 0.36 -4.97
C PHE A 218 9.70 -0.30 -3.95
N LYS A 219 10.22 0.48 -3.00
CA LYS A 219 11.02 0.00 -1.88
C LYS A 219 10.19 -0.29 -0.63
N ALA A 220 8.99 0.27 -0.55
CA ALA A 220 8.05 0.03 0.54
C ALA A 220 6.61 0.16 0.06
N ALA A 221 5.72 -0.65 0.63
CA ALA A 221 4.28 -0.55 0.43
C ALA A 221 3.54 -0.58 1.78
N VAL A 222 2.57 0.31 1.96
CA VAL A 222 1.77 0.35 3.19
C VAL A 222 0.28 0.39 2.87
N PRO A 223 -0.37 -0.77 2.70
CA PRO A 223 -1.82 -0.84 2.62
C PRO A 223 -2.44 -0.57 4.00
N VAL A 224 -3.25 0.50 4.09
CA VAL A 224 -4.04 0.84 5.27
C VAL A 224 -5.48 0.45 5.02
N TYR A 225 -6.03 -0.40 5.88
CA TYR A 225 -7.36 -1.03 5.72
C TYR A 225 -7.54 -1.83 4.43
N GLY A 226 -6.46 -2.14 3.68
CA GLY A 226 -6.53 -2.82 2.38
C GLY A 226 -6.01 -4.24 2.44
N CYS A 227 -6.73 -5.18 1.83
CA CYS A 227 -6.33 -6.59 1.70
C CYS A 227 -7.07 -7.28 0.55
N GLY A 228 -6.73 -8.53 0.29
CA GLY A 228 -7.47 -9.45 -0.59
C GLY A 228 -8.45 -10.33 0.17
N PHE A 229 -8.89 -11.40 -0.49
CA PHE A 229 -9.88 -12.35 0.02
C PHE A 229 -11.22 -11.68 0.39
N LEU A 230 -11.61 -10.62 -0.34
CA LEU A 230 -12.83 -9.86 -0.08
C LEU A 230 -14.10 -10.63 -0.47
N HIS A 231 -13.97 -11.67 -1.27
CA HIS A 231 -15.04 -12.58 -1.66
C HIS A 231 -15.37 -13.62 -0.57
N GLU A 232 -14.64 -13.60 0.55
CA GLU A 232 -14.79 -14.53 1.66
C GLU A 232 -15.21 -13.78 2.95
N GLY A 233 -15.63 -14.55 3.96
CA GLY A 233 -15.91 -14.06 5.30
C GLY A 233 -17.00 -13.00 5.40
N GLU A 234 -16.76 -12.01 6.27
CA GLU A 234 -17.76 -11.01 6.68
C GLU A 234 -17.55 -9.62 6.05
N SER A 235 -16.66 -9.49 5.05
CA SER A 235 -16.42 -8.20 4.40
C SER A 235 -17.73 -7.64 3.79
N VAL A 236 -17.99 -6.35 4.02
CA VAL A 236 -19.13 -5.65 3.39
C VAL A 236 -19.01 -5.57 1.86
N GLN A 237 -17.87 -5.91 1.29
CA GLN A 237 -17.65 -5.99 -0.16
C GLN A 237 -18.19 -7.30 -0.75
N LYS A 238 -18.22 -8.36 0.07
CA LYS A 238 -18.63 -9.70 -0.37
C LYS A 238 -19.97 -9.75 -1.10
N PRO A 239 -21.05 -9.10 -0.62
CA PRO A 239 -22.32 -9.12 -1.33
C PRO A 239 -22.25 -8.55 -2.75
N SER A 240 -21.44 -7.50 -2.98
CA SER A 240 -21.23 -6.94 -4.32
C SER A 240 -20.44 -7.88 -5.22
N ILE A 241 -19.44 -8.57 -4.66
CA ILE A 241 -18.65 -9.58 -5.38
C ILE A 241 -19.52 -10.81 -5.71
N ASP A 242 -20.37 -11.25 -4.78
CA ASP A 242 -21.26 -12.39 -5.01
C ASP A 242 -22.30 -12.09 -6.12
N LYS A 243 -22.76 -10.83 -6.25
CA LYS A 243 -23.67 -10.38 -7.31
C LYS A 243 -23.05 -10.44 -8.71
N LEU A 244 -21.76 -10.58 -8.86
CA LEU A 244 -21.09 -10.80 -10.15
C LEU A 244 -21.49 -12.14 -10.79
N GLY A 245 -22.05 -13.07 -10.03
CA GLY A 245 -22.50 -14.37 -10.55
C GLY A 245 -21.36 -15.13 -11.23
N GLU A 246 -21.52 -15.46 -12.50
CA GLU A 246 -20.51 -16.17 -13.30
C GLU A 246 -19.19 -15.38 -13.46
N HIS A 247 -19.22 -14.06 -13.38
CA HIS A 247 -18.04 -13.20 -13.48
C HIS A 247 -17.25 -13.08 -12.17
N LYS A 248 -17.74 -13.63 -11.06
CA LYS A 248 -17.05 -13.65 -9.77
C LYS A 248 -15.66 -14.30 -9.87
N ALA A 249 -15.56 -15.41 -10.60
CA ALA A 249 -14.28 -16.10 -10.80
C ALA A 249 -13.24 -15.21 -11.50
N LYS A 250 -13.67 -14.43 -12.52
CA LYS A 250 -12.82 -13.44 -13.19
C LYS A 250 -12.32 -12.39 -12.16
N TRP A 251 -13.25 -11.81 -11.38
CA TRP A 251 -12.89 -10.80 -10.40
C TRP A 251 -11.88 -11.31 -9.38
N VAL A 252 -12.10 -12.50 -8.81
CA VAL A 252 -11.18 -13.11 -7.84
C VAL A 252 -9.81 -13.36 -8.44
N LYS A 253 -9.77 -13.91 -9.67
CA LYS A 253 -8.52 -14.25 -10.35
C LYS A 253 -7.71 -13.01 -10.71
N GLU A 254 -8.35 -12.02 -11.34
CA GLU A 254 -7.65 -10.88 -11.94
C GLU A 254 -7.47 -9.71 -10.95
N TYR A 255 -8.41 -9.51 -10.01
CA TYR A 255 -8.51 -8.28 -9.23
C TYR A 255 -8.48 -8.47 -7.71
N ASP A 256 -8.73 -9.68 -7.17
CA ASP A 256 -8.55 -9.85 -5.73
C ASP A 256 -7.05 -9.84 -5.37
N PRO A 257 -6.59 -8.93 -4.49
CA PRO A 257 -5.18 -8.91 -4.07
C PRO A 257 -4.68 -10.25 -3.54
N GLY A 258 -5.55 -11.10 -2.98
CA GLY A 258 -5.18 -12.43 -2.52
C GLY A 258 -4.59 -13.32 -3.62
N SER A 259 -4.99 -13.10 -4.88
CA SER A 259 -4.45 -13.81 -6.05
C SER A 259 -3.09 -13.28 -6.51
N LEU A 260 -2.76 -12.03 -6.22
CA LEU A 260 -1.54 -11.36 -6.67
C LEU A 260 -0.46 -11.22 -5.59
N LEU A 261 -0.84 -11.09 -4.32
CA LEU A 261 0.09 -10.94 -3.18
C LEU A 261 1.17 -12.04 -3.07
N PRO A 262 0.95 -13.30 -3.52
CA PRO A 262 2.03 -14.29 -3.59
C PRO A 262 3.22 -13.87 -4.48
N ARG A 263 3.02 -12.90 -5.40
CA ARG A 263 4.07 -12.32 -6.24
C ARG A 263 4.81 -11.15 -5.58
N CYS A 264 4.22 -10.54 -4.52
CA CYS A 264 4.75 -9.33 -3.90
C CYS A 264 6.16 -9.57 -3.34
N ARG A 265 7.14 -8.84 -3.87
CA ARG A 265 8.53 -8.83 -3.41
C ARG A 265 8.89 -7.54 -2.67
N VAL A 266 8.03 -6.53 -2.78
CA VAL A 266 8.18 -5.25 -2.10
C VAL A 266 7.97 -5.45 -0.59
N PRO A 267 8.87 -4.95 0.27
CA PRO A 267 8.63 -4.91 1.71
C PRO A 267 7.29 -4.23 2.01
N ILE A 268 6.42 -4.88 2.80
CA ILE A 268 5.05 -4.43 2.99
C ILE A 268 4.68 -4.37 4.47
N MET A 269 4.01 -3.29 4.89
CA MET A 269 3.45 -3.16 6.22
C MET A 269 1.94 -2.99 6.16
N PHE A 270 1.23 -3.96 6.69
CA PHE A 270 -0.23 -3.96 6.80
C PHE A 270 -0.69 -3.19 8.04
N VAL A 271 -1.58 -2.21 7.87
CA VAL A 271 -2.13 -1.38 8.94
C VAL A 271 -3.63 -1.50 8.98
N ASN A 272 -4.21 -1.92 10.12
CA ASN A 272 -5.67 -2.08 10.24
C ASN A 272 -6.16 -1.90 11.68
N GLY A 273 -7.48 -1.76 11.82
CA GLY A 273 -8.21 -1.83 13.08
C GLY A 273 -8.81 -3.22 13.33
N THR A 274 -8.95 -3.58 14.61
CA THR A 274 -9.55 -4.87 14.99
C THR A 274 -11.01 -5.01 14.56
N ASN A 275 -11.71 -3.90 14.39
CA ASN A 275 -13.16 -3.84 14.15
C ASN A 275 -13.51 -3.29 12.77
N ASP A 276 -12.61 -3.37 11.81
CA ASP A 276 -12.88 -2.91 10.45
C ASP A 276 -13.96 -3.77 9.78
N VAL A 277 -15.01 -3.14 9.25
CA VAL A 277 -16.13 -3.81 8.57
C VAL A 277 -15.84 -4.09 7.10
N HIS A 278 -14.92 -3.31 6.50
CA HIS A 278 -14.59 -3.42 5.08
C HIS A 278 -13.51 -4.46 4.84
N TYR A 279 -12.50 -4.48 5.70
CA TYR A 279 -11.30 -5.33 5.59
C TYR A 279 -11.10 -6.09 6.89
N VAL A 280 -11.94 -7.11 7.08
CA VAL A 280 -12.01 -7.91 8.31
C VAL A 280 -10.73 -8.69 8.58
N LEU A 281 -10.44 -8.96 9.85
CA LEU A 281 -9.20 -9.60 10.28
C LEU A 281 -8.90 -10.93 9.60
N ASP A 282 -9.91 -11.72 9.26
CA ASP A 282 -9.73 -13.02 8.58
C ASP A 282 -9.10 -12.83 7.20
N SER A 283 -9.69 -11.98 6.37
CA SER A 283 -9.18 -11.63 5.05
C SER A 283 -7.82 -10.94 5.14
N TYR A 284 -7.64 -10.12 6.19
CA TYR A 284 -6.40 -9.41 6.46
C TYR A 284 -5.24 -10.37 6.78
N MET A 285 -5.47 -11.34 7.66
CA MET A 285 -4.47 -12.36 8.02
C MET A 285 -4.18 -13.31 6.86
N LYS A 286 -5.17 -13.68 6.06
CA LYS A 286 -4.93 -14.45 4.82
C LYS A 286 -4.01 -13.67 3.88
N SER A 287 -4.28 -12.38 3.65
CA SER A 287 -3.46 -11.51 2.81
C SER A 287 -2.03 -11.37 3.33
N TYR A 288 -1.86 -11.14 4.63
CA TYR A 288 -0.56 -11.10 5.27
C TYR A 288 0.21 -12.42 5.09
N ASN A 289 -0.46 -13.55 5.26
CA ASN A 289 0.20 -14.86 5.24
C ASN A 289 0.72 -15.25 3.84
N VAL A 290 0.04 -14.87 2.77
CA VAL A 290 0.44 -15.23 1.39
C VAL A 290 1.59 -14.39 0.84
N VAL A 291 1.92 -13.26 1.45
CA VAL A 291 3.11 -12.46 1.06
C VAL A 291 4.37 -13.25 1.41
N PRO A 292 5.27 -13.53 0.45
CA PRO A 292 6.46 -14.34 0.70
C PRO A 292 7.63 -13.54 1.29
N GLY A 293 7.68 -12.22 1.03
CA GLY A 293 8.77 -11.32 1.39
C GLY A 293 8.68 -10.75 2.81
N GLU A 294 9.46 -9.68 3.04
CA GLU A 294 9.44 -8.92 4.28
C GLU A 294 8.07 -8.29 4.50
N LYS A 295 7.50 -8.53 5.66
CA LYS A 295 6.17 -8.06 6.01
C LYS A 295 6.04 -7.72 7.47
N HIS A 296 5.30 -6.65 7.75
CA HIS A 296 5.02 -6.14 9.10
C HIS A 296 3.52 -5.99 9.30
N LEU A 297 3.11 -5.95 10.56
CA LEU A 297 1.73 -5.71 10.97
C LEU A 297 1.65 -4.60 12.01
N ARG A 298 0.61 -3.78 11.86
CA ARG A 298 0.15 -2.83 12.84
C ARG A 298 -1.36 -2.98 13.00
N ILE A 299 -1.79 -3.76 13.98
CA ILE A 299 -3.21 -3.94 14.30
C ILE A 299 -3.51 -3.15 15.57
N GLN A 300 -4.42 -2.20 15.49
CA GLN A 300 -4.84 -1.36 16.61
C GLN A 300 -6.27 -1.71 17.02
N VAL A 301 -6.48 -1.84 18.34
CA VAL A 301 -7.84 -2.04 18.90
C VAL A 301 -8.73 -0.86 18.49
N LYS A 302 -9.85 -1.17 17.82
CA LYS A 302 -10.87 -0.21 17.39
C LYS A 302 -10.35 1.04 16.65
N MET A 303 -9.30 0.89 15.83
CA MET A 303 -8.84 1.98 14.95
C MET A 303 -9.98 2.44 14.04
N PRO A 304 -10.33 3.74 14.00
CA PRO A 304 -11.41 4.23 13.14
C PRO A 304 -11.07 4.11 11.66
N HIS A 305 -12.03 3.68 10.84
CA HIS A 305 -11.87 3.62 9.37
C HIS A 305 -12.12 5.00 8.75
N GLY A 306 -11.13 5.53 8.06
CA GLY A 306 -11.25 6.83 7.38
C GLY A 306 -9.90 7.34 6.88
N HIS A 307 -9.92 8.42 6.07
CA HIS A 307 -8.69 8.97 5.52
C HIS A 307 -7.79 9.60 6.59
N PRO A 308 -8.23 10.59 7.41
CA PRO A 308 -7.36 11.14 8.44
C PRO A 308 -6.86 10.12 9.45
N PRO A 309 -7.69 9.23 10.02
CA PRO A 309 -7.18 8.16 10.87
C PRO A 309 -6.23 7.22 10.15
N GLY A 310 -6.41 7.03 8.83
CA GLY A 310 -5.62 6.11 8.03
C GLY A 310 -4.20 6.58 7.75
N TRP A 311 -3.94 7.87 7.63
CA TRP A 311 -2.57 8.38 7.46
C TRP A 311 -1.93 8.90 8.76
N ALA A 312 -2.68 8.91 9.88
CA ALA A 312 -2.17 9.37 11.16
C ALA A 312 -1.09 8.48 11.79
N PRO A 313 -1.09 7.13 11.63
CA PRO A 313 -0.07 6.29 12.28
C PRO A 313 1.34 6.66 11.82
N GLN A 314 2.18 7.08 12.77
CA GLN A 314 3.57 7.44 12.48
C GLN A 314 4.40 6.27 11.94
N GLU A 315 4.00 5.04 12.24
CA GLU A 315 4.65 3.82 11.79
C GLU A 315 4.71 3.72 10.27
N ILE A 316 3.72 4.28 9.56
CA ILE A 316 3.71 4.38 8.09
C ILE A 316 4.96 5.12 7.61
N GLY A 317 5.19 6.30 8.19
CA GLY A 317 6.35 7.10 7.86
C GLY A 317 7.66 6.46 8.29
N LEU A 318 7.73 5.88 9.50
CA LEU A 318 8.92 5.21 10.02
C LEU A 318 9.29 3.98 9.18
N PHE A 319 8.30 3.20 8.75
CA PHE A 319 8.53 2.07 7.86
C PHE A 319 9.07 2.51 6.49
N ILE A 320 8.44 3.52 5.87
CA ILE A 320 8.89 4.06 4.58
C ILE A 320 10.28 4.68 4.71
N ASP A 321 10.57 5.45 5.77
CA ASP A 321 11.90 6.00 6.02
C ASP A 321 12.97 4.91 6.12
N SER A 322 12.66 3.78 6.74
CA SER A 322 13.62 2.67 6.87
C SER A 322 13.97 1.98 5.55
N LYS A 323 13.18 2.22 4.48
CA LYS A 323 13.37 1.62 3.15
C LYS A 323 13.82 2.63 2.09
N CYS A 324 13.46 3.90 2.27
CA CYS A 324 13.73 4.96 1.31
C CYS A 324 14.73 6.02 1.80
N ARG A 325 15.09 5.98 3.08
CA ARG A 325 16.03 6.92 3.69
C ARG A 325 16.67 6.21 4.87
N ASP A 326 17.83 6.22 5.20
CA ASP A 326 18.53 5.48 6.29
C ASP A 326 17.87 5.58 7.69
N GLY A 327 16.52 5.49 7.72
CA GLY A 327 15.69 5.50 8.93
C GLY A 327 15.83 4.20 9.72
N LYS A 328 15.75 4.30 11.05
CA LYS A 328 15.74 3.11 11.92
C LYS A 328 14.50 2.27 11.67
N PRO A 329 14.61 0.97 11.34
CA PRO A 329 13.48 0.10 11.08
C PRO A 329 12.59 -0.09 12.32
N LEU A 330 11.37 -0.56 12.09
CA LEU A 330 10.47 -0.98 13.15
C LEU A 330 10.91 -2.33 13.74
N PRO A 331 10.61 -2.63 15.02
CA PRO A 331 10.83 -3.95 15.59
C PRO A 331 10.10 -5.05 14.79
N ILE A 332 10.69 -6.23 14.70
CA ILE A 332 10.14 -7.39 13.99
C ILE A 332 9.68 -8.41 15.01
N LEU A 333 8.37 -8.70 15.02
CA LEU A 333 7.78 -9.70 15.89
C LEU A 333 7.68 -11.05 15.17
N GLY A 334 8.10 -12.10 15.88
CA GLY A 334 7.87 -13.47 15.47
C GLY A 334 6.40 -13.90 15.60
N ARG A 335 6.12 -15.15 15.32
CA ARG A 335 4.81 -15.74 15.60
C ARG A 335 4.68 -16.01 17.10
N PRO A 336 3.57 -15.62 17.74
CA PRO A 336 3.35 -15.92 19.15
C PRO A 336 3.10 -17.43 19.34
N ARG A 337 3.59 -17.96 20.45
CA ARG A 337 3.40 -19.37 20.85
C ARG A 337 2.86 -19.45 22.28
N ILE A 338 2.03 -20.42 22.53
CA ILE A 338 1.56 -20.75 23.88
C ILE A 338 2.57 -21.74 24.48
N ASP A 339 3.05 -21.45 25.68
CA ASP A 339 3.95 -22.27 26.48
C ASP A 339 3.39 -22.37 27.91
N GLY A 340 2.76 -23.48 28.22
CA GLY A 340 2.02 -23.67 29.48
C GLY A 340 0.90 -22.64 29.64
N ASP A 341 1.01 -21.82 30.70
CA ASP A 341 0.04 -20.76 31.04
C ASP A 341 0.47 -19.38 30.51
N THR A 342 1.47 -19.34 29.64
CA THR A 342 1.97 -18.08 29.07
C THR A 342 1.91 -18.09 27.54
N VAL A 343 1.78 -16.89 26.97
CA VAL A 343 2.06 -16.62 25.55
C VAL A 343 3.43 -15.97 25.47
N ARG A 344 4.25 -16.40 24.51
CA ARG A 344 5.58 -15.87 24.27
C ARG A 344 5.76 -15.43 22.82
N VAL A 345 6.52 -14.38 22.60
CA VAL A 345 7.00 -13.98 21.27
C VAL A 345 8.39 -13.36 21.37
N ASN A 346 9.25 -13.72 20.40
CA ASN A 346 10.54 -13.07 20.25
C ASN A 346 10.39 -11.81 19.38
N VAL A 347 11.07 -10.74 19.77
CA VAL A 347 11.13 -9.48 19.05
C VAL A 347 12.59 -9.18 18.71
N ASN A 348 12.84 -8.90 17.44
CA ASN A 348 14.14 -8.50 16.93
C ASN A 348 14.14 -7.01 16.59
N SER A 349 15.12 -6.27 17.06
CA SER A 349 15.32 -4.85 16.76
C SER A 349 16.75 -4.61 16.28
N ARG A 350 16.89 -4.18 15.00
CA ARG A 350 18.19 -3.84 14.37
C ARG A 350 18.07 -2.55 13.56
N PRO A 351 18.86 -1.50 13.80
CA PRO A 351 19.72 -1.30 14.98
C PRO A 351 18.93 -1.30 16.29
N PRO A 352 19.58 -1.35 17.45
CA PRO A 352 18.90 -1.42 18.73
C PRO A 352 17.92 -0.28 18.92
N ILE A 353 16.65 -0.62 19.15
CA ILE A 353 15.58 0.28 19.56
C ILE A 353 14.97 -0.33 20.80
N LYS A 354 14.89 0.45 21.87
CA LYS A 354 14.32 -0.03 23.13
C LYS A 354 12.81 -0.19 23.02
N LEU A 355 12.31 -1.28 23.60
CA LEU A 355 10.87 -1.47 23.75
C LEU A 355 10.40 -0.75 25.02
N LYS A 356 9.32 0.01 24.89
CA LYS A 356 8.71 0.81 25.97
C LYS A 356 7.60 0.05 26.67
N SER A 357 6.76 -0.65 25.92
CA SER A 357 5.64 -1.42 26.46
C SER A 357 5.25 -2.57 25.52
N ALA A 358 4.55 -3.55 26.08
CA ALA A 358 3.95 -4.64 25.35
C ALA A 358 2.57 -4.98 25.94
N ALA A 359 1.69 -5.53 25.13
CA ALA A 359 0.34 -5.91 25.54
C ALA A 359 -0.16 -7.13 24.77
N LEU A 360 -0.99 -7.93 25.45
CA LEU A 360 -1.83 -8.96 24.86
C LEU A 360 -3.23 -8.36 24.67
N HIS A 361 -3.78 -8.55 23.47
CA HIS A 361 -5.14 -8.17 23.13
C HIS A 361 -5.93 -9.42 22.77
N TYR A 362 -7.12 -9.58 23.33
CA TYR A 362 -7.98 -10.72 23.01
C TYR A 362 -9.46 -10.35 23.02
N SER A 363 -10.26 -11.15 22.31
CA SER A 363 -11.72 -11.11 22.33
C SER A 363 -12.27 -12.50 22.64
N LYS A 364 -13.28 -12.56 23.49
CA LYS A 364 -14.09 -13.78 23.78
C LYS A 364 -15.37 -13.82 22.96
N ASP A 365 -15.69 -12.71 22.31
CA ASP A 365 -16.90 -12.52 21.57
C ASP A 365 -16.86 -13.35 20.26
N ASP A 366 -17.87 -14.17 20.04
CA ASP A 366 -18.05 -15.05 18.88
C ASP A 366 -18.93 -14.43 17.78
N GLY A 367 -19.49 -13.23 18.01
CA GLY A 367 -20.24 -12.47 17.03
C GLY A 367 -19.40 -11.94 15.88
N LEU A 368 -20.02 -11.07 15.07
CA LEU A 368 -19.34 -10.42 13.93
C LEU A 368 -18.02 -9.78 14.37
N ARG A 369 -16.94 -10.05 13.65
CA ARG A 369 -15.59 -9.57 14.01
C ARG A 369 -15.52 -8.06 14.17
N SER A 370 -16.25 -7.34 13.35
CA SER A 370 -16.32 -5.88 13.39
C SER A 370 -17.01 -5.29 14.64
N LYS A 371 -17.75 -6.11 15.38
CA LYS A 371 -18.49 -5.68 16.60
C LYS A 371 -17.88 -6.20 17.89
N ARG A 372 -16.79 -6.97 17.81
CA ARG A 372 -16.18 -7.60 18.97
C ARG A 372 -15.64 -6.60 19.98
N GLU A 373 -15.83 -6.92 21.24
CA GLU A 373 -15.19 -6.24 22.36
C GLU A 373 -13.80 -6.83 22.61
N TRP A 374 -12.85 -5.97 22.92
CA TRP A 374 -11.45 -6.33 23.11
C TRP A 374 -11.00 -6.03 24.53
N VAL A 375 -10.27 -6.98 25.11
CA VAL A 375 -9.58 -6.84 26.37
C VAL A 375 -8.10 -6.67 26.09
N THR A 376 -7.47 -5.71 26.74
CA THR A 376 -6.03 -5.45 26.66
C THR A 376 -5.40 -5.72 28.04
N VAL A 377 -4.38 -6.58 28.06
CA VAL A 377 -3.63 -6.96 29.27
C VAL A 377 -2.16 -6.58 29.07
N PRO A 378 -1.50 -5.91 30.02
CA PRO A 378 -0.07 -5.67 29.95
C PRO A 378 0.73 -6.94 29.79
N ALA A 379 1.81 -6.90 29.02
CA ALA A 379 2.78 -7.98 28.83
C ALA A 379 4.14 -7.56 29.38
N SER A 380 4.94 -8.53 29.81
CA SER A 380 6.30 -8.32 30.32
C SER A 380 7.31 -8.35 29.15
N ILE A 381 8.31 -7.49 29.26
CA ILE A 381 9.42 -7.39 28.29
C ILE A 381 10.68 -7.91 29.01
N PHE A 382 11.30 -8.93 28.44
CA PHE A 382 12.59 -9.45 28.90
C PHE A 382 13.65 -9.09 27.85
N ASP A 383 14.70 -8.45 28.29
CA ASP A 383 15.82 -8.07 27.44
C ASP A 383 16.86 -9.19 27.48
N ASN A 384 16.97 -9.93 26.39
CA ASN A 384 17.90 -11.04 26.21
C ASN A 384 19.12 -10.61 25.36
N ASN A 385 19.59 -9.38 25.53
CA ASN A 385 20.71 -8.84 24.77
C ASN A 385 21.95 -9.72 24.93
N THR A 386 22.37 -10.34 23.84
CA THR A 386 23.70 -10.94 23.72
C THR A 386 24.59 -10.02 22.88
N SER A 387 25.61 -9.46 23.50
CA SER A 387 26.69 -8.76 22.78
C SER A 387 27.47 -9.82 22.00
N THR A 388 27.30 -9.88 20.69
CA THR A 388 28.22 -10.57 19.79
C THR A 388 29.17 -9.54 19.18
N ASN A 389 30.44 -9.92 18.94
CA ASN A 389 31.56 -9.00 18.57
C ASN A 389 31.32 -8.15 17.31
N ASP A 390 30.27 -8.39 16.49
CA ASP A 390 30.05 -7.73 15.20
C ASP A 390 28.67 -7.08 14.99
N ALA A 391 27.71 -7.28 15.87
CA ALA A 391 26.41 -6.62 15.76
C ALA A 391 25.68 -6.60 17.11
N ILE A 392 25.29 -5.42 17.57
CA ILE A 392 24.35 -5.28 18.67
C ILE A 392 22.95 -5.59 18.14
N VAL A 393 22.44 -6.76 18.48
CA VAL A 393 21.06 -7.18 18.18
C VAL A 393 20.30 -7.16 19.48
N ASN A 394 19.31 -6.29 19.59
CA ASN A 394 18.39 -6.37 20.72
C ASN A 394 17.37 -7.48 20.43
N ILE A 395 17.49 -8.58 21.15
CA ILE A 395 16.49 -9.63 21.18
C ILE A 395 15.71 -9.48 22.46
N TYR A 396 14.42 -9.27 22.32
CA TYR A 396 13.50 -9.26 23.46
C TYR A 396 12.62 -10.50 23.42
N GLU A 397 12.28 -11.01 24.59
CA GLU A 397 11.17 -11.94 24.75
C GLU A 397 10.01 -11.20 25.43
N ILE A 398 8.84 -11.26 24.78
CA ILE A 398 7.60 -10.74 25.34
C ILE A 398 6.81 -11.91 25.89
N THR A 399 6.32 -11.78 27.12
CA THR A 399 5.47 -12.78 27.74
C THR A 399 4.20 -12.14 28.29
N ALA A 400 3.07 -12.84 28.15
CA ALA A 400 1.80 -12.45 28.71
C ALA A 400 1.09 -13.71 29.27
N PRO A 401 0.13 -13.56 30.19
CA PRO A 401 -0.75 -14.66 30.56
C PRO A 401 -1.42 -15.25 29.31
N LYS A 402 -1.59 -16.55 29.28
CA LYS A 402 -2.36 -17.23 28.23
C LYS A 402 -3.76 -16.62 28.13
N PRO A 403 -4.27 -16.31 26.93
CA PRO A 403 -5.65 -15.87 26.79
C PRO A 403 -6.61 -16.88 27.39
N PRO A 404 -7.74 -16.44 27.99
CA PRO A 404 -8.76 -17.34 28.49
C PRO A 404 -9.19 -18.37 27.44
N ALA A 405 -9.67 -19.55 27.88
CA ALA A 405 -10.04 -20.62 26.96
C ALA A 405 -11.11 -20.20 25.94
N GLU A 406 -12.01 -19.32 26.37
CA GLU A 406 -13.08 -18.72 25.54
C GLU A 406 -12.56 -17.68 24.54
N ALA A 407 -11.32 -17.19 24.69
CA ALA A 407 -10.75 -16.24 23.74
C ALA A 407 -10.52 -16.95 22.40
N ASN A 408 -11.21 -16.48 21.36
CA ASN A 408 -11.14 -17.04 20.01
C ASN A 408 -10.29 -16.18 19.05
N THR A 409 -9.96 -14.98 19.47
CA THR A 409 -9.14 -14.05 18.68
C THR A 409 -8.18 -13.30 19.61
N TRP A 410 -6.87 -13.29 19.29
CA TRP A 410 -5.89 -12.61 20.11
C TRP A 410 -4.59 -12.30 19.35
N TYR A 411 -3.83 -11.33 19.83
CA TYR A 411 -2.50 -10.98 19.32
C TYR A 411 -1.70 -10.22 20.37
N LEU A 412 -0.40 -10.10 20.17
CA LEU A 412 0.50 -9.27 20.97
C LEU A 412 0.90 -8.03 20.19
N SER A 413 1.05 -6.91 20.88
CA SER A 413 1.67 -5.69 20.35
C SER A 413 2.86 -5.28 21.21
N VAL A 414 3.81 -4.58 20.60
CA VAL A 414 4.89 -3.87 21.27
C VAL A 414 4.93 -2.43 20.80
N THR A 415 5.28 -1.53 21.71
CA THR A 415 5.54 -0.12 21.42
C THR A 415 6.99 0.17 21.74
N ASP A 416 7.71 0.79 20.82
CA ASP A 416 9.11 1.15 21.00
C ASP A 416 9.27 2.55 21.63
N GLU A 417 10.51 2.94 21.89
CA GLU A 417 10.86 4.23 22.51
C GLU A 417 10.43 5.46 21.69
N ARG A 418 10.08 5.28 20.42
CA ARG A 418 9.54 6.32 19.52
C ARG A 418 8.01 6.41 19.57
N ASP A 419 7.36 5.64 20.45
CA ASP A 419 5.91 5.42 20.50
C ASP A 419 5.34 4.74 19.25
N ALA A 420 6.18 4.04 18.49
CA ALA A 420 5.76 3.27 17.33
C ALA A 420 5.32 1.86 17.72
N MET A 421 4.13 1.46 17.28
CA MET A 421 3.49 0.20 17.64
C MET A 421 3.52 -0.79 16.46
N VAL A 422 3.97 -2.01 16.71
CA VAL A 422 3.86 -3.15 15.79
C VAL A 422 3.20 -4.34 16.49
N SER A 423 2.63 -5.24 15.72
CA SER A 423 1.90 -6.38 16.26
C SER A 423 2.33 -7.72 15.66
N THR A 424 2.06 -8.79 16.39
CA THR A 424 2.12 -10.16 15.84
C THR A 424 0.99 -10.38 14.84
N PRO A 425 1.07 -11.44 14.00
CA PRO A 425 -0.13 -11.96 13.36
C PRO A 425 -1.23 -12.23 14.39
N VAL A 426 -2.48 -11.94 14.00
CA VAL A 426 -3.65 -12.23 14.84
C VAL A 426 -3.94 -13.72 14.76
N VAL A 427 -4.05 -14.34 15.91
CA VAL A 427 -4.50 -15.73 16.05
C VAL A 427 -6.01 -15.73 16.02
N LEU A 428 -6.57 -16.43 15.05
CA LEU A 428 -8.01 -16.59 14.84
C LEU A 428 -8.32 -18.06 15.05
N LYS A 429 -9.12 -18.38 16.07
CA LYS A 429 -9.69 -19.73 16.19
C LYS A 429 -10.90 -19.83 15.29
N PRO A 430 -11.15 -21.01 14.71
CA PRO A 430 -12.34 -21.28 13.91
C PRO A 430 -13.64 -20.98 14.63
#